data_67e5158c90415e95f380863ea03f11c0
#
_entry.id   67e5158c90415e95f380863ea03f11c0
#
_cell.length_a   1.000
_cell.length_b   1.000
_cell.length_c   1.000
_cell.angle_alpha   90.00
_cell.angle_beta   90.00
_cell.angle_gamma   90.00
#
_symmetry.space_group_name_H-M   'P 1'
#
loop_
_entity.id
_entity.type
_entity.pdbx_description
1 polymer ?
#
loop_
_entity_poly.entity_id
_entity_poly.type
_entity_poly.pdbx_seq_one_letter_code
_entity_poly.pdbx_strand_id
1 'polypeptide(L)'
;NARHSAERMSKGMLANMAVGGLVAAAGDSAYAGALGAAGQISAGVLLAKYSRENEREADKLGMEYMVKGGQNPQGMVGLMDMLRSMSKHQPSAVELMFSSHPMSDERFATAQNRAKSSYGGHLGKNKYRDRYMDNIASLRRIKPVIAAEQKGEAFMAKKDYGNAEKQFRSALKAKENDYTGLVLMAKLMLTQEKPKDAMGWINKARQ
;
A
#
# COMPACT_ATOMS: atom_id res chain seq x y z
N ASN A 1 0.53 15.59 -3.75
CA ASN A 1 -0.06 14.74 -2.69
C ASN A 1 0.16 15.27 -1.28
N ALA A 2 1.31 15.88 -0.95
CA ALA A 2 1.53 16.52 0.35
C ALA A 2 0.47 17.60 0.66
N ARG A 3 0.03 18.35 -0.37
CA ARG A 3 -1.04 19.34 -0.24
C ARG A 3 -2.38 18.68 0.13
N HIS A 4 -2.76 17.58 -0.50
CA HIS A 4 -4.01 16.86 -0.20
C HIS A 4 -4.04 16.34 1.24
N SER A 5 -2.92 15.82 1.75
CA SER A 5 -2.82 15.38 3.15
C SER A 5 -2.97 16.56 4.12
N ALA A 6 -2.29 17.68 3.86
CA ALA A 6 -2.38 18.89 4.68
C ALA A 6 -3.80 19.47 4.68
N GLU A 7 -4.44 19.57 3.51
CA GLU A 7 -5.82 20.04 3.38
C GLU A 7 -6.82 19.12 4.08
N ARG A 8 -6.63 17.79 3.96
CA ARG A 8 -7.48 16.81 4.68
C ARG A 8 -7.35 16.95 6.18
N MET A 9 -6.12 17.10 6.69
CA MET A 9 -5.88 17.32 8.12
C MET A 9 -6.53 18.62 8.61
N SER A 10 -6.35 19.74 7.87
CA SER A 10 -6.95 21.02 8.24
C SER A 10 -8.48 20.98 8.25
N LYS A 11 -9.09 20.37 7.22
CA LYS A 11 -10.56 20.22 7.17
C LYS A 11 -11.08 19.27 8.25
N GLY A 12 -10.35 18.18 8.55
CA GLY A 12 -10.69 17.29 9.66
C GLY A 12 -10.63 17.98 11.01
N MET A 13 -9.62 18.81 11.22
CA MET A 13 -9.46 19.59 12.44
C MET A 13 -10.59 20.62 12.60
N LEU A 14 -10.93 21.35 11.54
CA LEU A 14 -12.03 22.30 11.53
C LEU A 14 -13.38 21.62 11.78
N ALA A 15 -13.64 20.48 11.15
CA ALA A 15 -14.85 19.71 11.36
C ALA A 15 -14.97 19.24 12.82
N ASN A 16 -13.89 18.72 13.41
CA ASN A 16 -13.88 18.30 14.82
C ASN A 16 -14.06 19.50 15.79
N MET A 17 -13.45 20.63 15.50
CA MET A 17 -13.66 21.86 16.29
C MET A 17 -15.12 22.34 16.23
N ALA A 18 -15.75 22.31 15.05
CA ALA A 18 -17.15 22.66 14.89
C ALA A 18 -18.07 21.71 15.67
N VAL A 19 -17.84 20.39 15.60
CA VAL A 19 -18.59 19.39 16.40
C VAL A 19 -18.37 19.61 17.90
N GLY A 20 -17.14 19.82 18.33
CA GLY A 20 -16.80 20.09 19.72
C GLY A 20 -17.46 21.37 20.23
N GLY A 21 -17.51 22.43 19.42
CA GLY A 21 -18.21 23.67 19.73
C GLY A 21 -19.71 23.49 19.89
N LEU A 22 -20.34 22.70 19.01
CA LEU A 22 -21.77 22.38 19.11
C LEU A 22 -22.11 21.56 20.38
N VAL A 23 -21.26 20.57 20.69
CA VAL A 23 -21.42 19.75 21.91
C VAL A 23 -21.25 20.61 23.16
N ALA A 24 -20.24 21.48 23.20
CA ALA A 24 -19.98 22.38 24.29
C ALA A 24 -21.14 23.40 24.48
N ALA A 25 -21.71 23.93 23.39
CA ALA A 25 -22.86 24.82 23.43
C ALA A 25 -24.15 24.12 23.92
N ALA A 26 -24.28 22.82 23.68
CA ALA A 26 -25.41 22.02 24.18
C ALA A 26 -25.34 21.73 25.69
N GLY A 27 -24.17 21.94 26.32
CA GLY A 27 -23.95 21.73 27.76
C GLY A 27 -24.25 20.28 28.17
N ASP A 28 -24.73 20.11 29.40
CA ASP A 28 -25.11 18.80 29.97
C ASP A 28 -26.49 18.32 29.54
N SER A 29 -27.04 18.83 28.43
CA SER A 29 -28.34 18.40 27.92
C SER A 29 -28.31 16.96 27.41
N ALA A 30 -29.43 16.24 27.51
CA ALA A 30 -29.61 14.89 26.99
C ALA A 30 -29.34 14.78 25.47
N TYR A 31 -29.32 15.92 24.78
CA TYR A 31 -29.04 15.98 23.32
C TYR A 31 -27.57 16.14 22.96
N ALA A 32 -26.70 16.49 23.91
CA ALA A 32 -25.26 16.71 23.63
C ALA A 32 -24.57 15.48 23.00
N GLY A 33 -24.89 14.29 23.51
CA GLY A 33 -24.39 13.04 22.98
C GLY A 33 -24.89 12.75 21.56
N ALA A 34 -26.17 13.01 21.30
CA ALA A 34 -26.79 12.83 19.98
C ALA A 34 -26.21 13.84 18.95
N LEU A 35 -26.01 15.09 19.34
CA LEU A 35 -25.36 16.12 18.51
C LEU A 35 -23.92 15.78 18.20
N GLY A 36 -23.16 15.26 19.16
CA GLY A 36 -21.80 14.79 18.98
C GLY A 36 -21.73 13.65 17.98
N ALA A 37 -22.58 12.64 18.13
CA ALA A 37 -22.63 11.48 17.21
C ALA A 37 -23.03 11.90 15.79
N ALA A 38 -24.08 12.71 15.63
CA ALA A 38 -24.53 13.23 14.33
C ALA A 38 -23.43 14.10 13.67
N GLY A 39 -22.76 14.94 14.44
CA GLY A 39 -21.64 15.76 13.98
C GLY A 39 -20.46 14.92 13.49
N GLN A 40 -20.07 13.88 14.21
CA GLN A 40 -18.99 12.96 13.82
C GLN A 40 -19.33 12.20 12.54
N ILE A 41 -20.58 11.72 12.38
CA ILE A 41 -21.02 11.07 11.14
C ILE A 41 -20.95 12.07 9.98
N SER A 42 -21.41 13.29 10.15
CA SER A 42 -21.38 14.34 9.12
C SER A 42 -19.95 14.71 8.73
N ALA A 43 -19.05 14.85 9.70
CA ALA A 43 -17.63 15.09 9.47
C ALA A 43 -16.97 13.93 8.71
N GLY A 44 -17.29 12.68 9.08
CA GLY A 44 -16.81 11.49 8.40
C GLY A 44 -17.25 11.41 6.93
N VAL A 45 -18.52 11.71 6.65
CA VAL A 45 -19.06 11.76 5.27
C VAL A 45 -18.38 12.84 4.45
N LEU A 46 -18.17 14.04 5.03
CA LEU A 46 -17.48 15.15 4.36
C LEU A 46 -16.03 14.78 4.02
N LEU A 47 -15.29 14.18 4.96
CA LEU A 47 -13.92 13.75 4.74
C LEU A 47 -13.82 12.62 3.71
N ALA A 48 -14.80 11.70 3.69
CA ALA A 48 -14.85 10.63 2.68
C ALA A 48 -15.14 11.19 1.28
N LYS A 49 -16.05 12.17 1.16
CA LYS A 49 -16.30 12.88 -0.12
C LYS A 49 -15.04 13.58 -0.60
N TYR A 50 -14.39 14.33 0.28
CA TYR A 50 -13.16 15.05 -0.04
C TYR A 50 -12.02 14.12 -0.47
N SER A 51 -11.89 12.97 0.18
CA SER A 51 -10.93 11.94 -0.22
C SER A 51 -11.17 11.44 -1.65
N ARG A 52 -12.42 11.19 -2.04
CA ARG A 52 -12.78 10.78 -3.40
C ARG A 52 -12.49 11.85 -4.46
N GLU A 53 -12.71 13.11 -4.13
CA GLU A 53 -12.38 14.23 -5.02
C GLU A 53 -10.86 14.33 -5.25
N ASN A 54 -10.06 14.17 -4.21
CA ASN A 54 -8.60 14.15 -4.29
C ASN A 54 -8.09 12.98 -5.16
N GLU A 55 -8.70 11.79 -5.03
CA GLU A 55 -8.34 10.65 -5.88
C GLU A 55 -8.67 10.93 -7.35
N ARG A 56 -9.83 11.52 -7.65
CA ARG A 56 -10.20 11.91 -9.02
C ARG A 56 -9.25 12.95 -9.61
N GLU A 57 -8.82 13.92 -8.82
CA GLU A 57 -7.83 14.93 -9.24
C GLU A 57 -6.47 14.26 -9.48
N ALA A 58 -6.02 13.39 -8.59
CA ALA A 58 -4.76 12.65 -8.73
C ALA A 58 -4.77 11.76 -9.98
N ASP A 59 -5.86 11.06 -10.25
CA ASP A 59 -6.04 10.23 -11.45
C ASP A 59 -6.01 11.09 -12.73
N LYS A 60 -6.66 12.25 -12.70
CA LYS A 60 -6.67 13.19 -13.83
C LYS A 60 -5.27 13.70 -14.13
N LEU A 61 -4.60 14.24 -13.12
CA LEU A 61 -3.25 14.81 -13.27
C LEU A 61 -2.22 13.72 -13.59
N GLY A 62 -2.35 12.55 -12.98
CA GLY A 62 -1.47 11.41 -13.26
C GLY A 62 -1.51 10.99 -14.73
N MET A 63 -2.71 10.86 -15.31
CA MET A 63 -2.88 10.54 -16.73
C MET A 63 -2.36 11.67 -17.64
N GLU A 64 -2.61 12.92 -17.30
CA GLU A 64 -2.09 14.08 -18.02
C GLU A 64 -0.57 14.09 -18.05
N TYR A 65 0.08 13.86 -16.90
CA TYR A 65 1.55 13.82 -16.83
C TYR A 65 2.13 12.62 -17.60
N MET A 66 1.47 11.47 -17.56
CA MET A 66 1.87 10.32 -18.38
C MET A 66 1.88 10.69 -19.88
N VAL A 67 0.81 11.31 -20.36
CA VAL A 67 0.68 11.70 -21.78
C VAL A 67 1.69 12.77 -22.16
N LYS A 68 1.89 13.80 -21.31
CA LYS A 68 2.95 14.81 -21.50
C LYS A 68 4.35 14.20 -21.51
N GLY A 69 4.58 13.14 -20.73
CA GLY A 69 5.81 12.36 -20.75
C GLY A 69 5.94 11.37 -21.91
N GLY A 70 5.03 11.43 -22.89
CA GLY A 70 5.05 10.57 -24.07
C GLY A 70 4.56 9.14 -23.83
N GLN A 71 3.97 8.85 -22.68
CA GLN A 71 3.49 7.52 -22.30
C GLN A 71 2.07 7.27 -22.86
N ASN A 72 1.76 5.98 -23.05
CA ASN A 72 0.43 5.54 -23.49
C ASN A 72 -0.56 5.60 -22.30
N PRO A 73 -1.69 6.35 -22.40
CA PRO A 73 -2.67 6.46 -21.33
C PRO A 73 -3.32 5.13 -20.92
N GLN A 74 -3.27 4.10 -21.79
CA GLN A 74 -3.70 2.73 -21.44
C GLN A 74 -2.88 2.11 -20.30
N GLY A 75 -1.68 2.63 -20.01
CA GLY A 75 -0.91 2.22 -18.84
C GLY A 75 -1.64 2.52 -17.53
N MET A 76 -2.27 3.69 -17.42
CA MET A 76 -3.09 4.07 -16.26
C MET A 76 -4.35 3.20 -16.16
N VAL A 77 -5.03 2.95 -17.27
CA VAL A 77 -6.23 2.07 -17.31
C VAL A 77 -5.87 0.66 -16.83
N GLY A 78 -4.76 0.10 -17.33
CA GLY A 78 -4.28 -1.22 -16.92
C GLY A 78 -3.88 -1.29 -15.44
N LEU A 79 -3.27 -0.23 -14.88
CA LEU A 79 -2.98 -0.13 -13.47
C LEU A 79 -4.27 -0.13 -12.63
N MET A 80 -5.26 0.68 -13.02
CA MET A 80 -6.56 0.73 -12.36
C MET A 80 -7.29 -0.62 -12.38
N ASP A 81 -7.24 -1.33 -13.51
CA ASP A 81 -7.84 -2.65 -13.63
C ASP A 81 -7.17 -3.69 -12.73
N MET A 82 -5.84 -3.66 -12.67
CA MET A 82 -5.08 -4.52 -11.77
C MET A 82 -5.43 -4.24 -10.31
N LEU A 83 -5.44 -2.97 -9.88
CA LEU A 83 -5.80 -2.58 -8.51
C LEU A 83 -7.23 -3.01 -8.17
N ARG A 84 -8.17 -2.84 -9.10
CA ARG A 84 -9.55 -3.31 -8.96
C ARG A 84 -9.65 -4.83 -8.77
N SER A 85 -8.88 -5.59 -9.52
CA SER A 85 -8.85 -7.05 -9.37
C SER A 85 -8.26 -7.49 -8.03
N MET A 86 -7.22 -6.80 -7.55
CA MET A 86 -6.58 -7.08 -6.26
C MET A 86 -7.50 -6.74 -5.08
N SER A 87 -8.32 -5.70 -5.17
CA SER A 87 -9.25 -5.31 -4.09
C SER A 87 -10.30 -6.38 -3.78
N LYS A 88 -10.58 -7.28 -4.72
CA LYS A 88 -11.50 -8.41 -4.54
C LYS A 88 -10.88 -9.62 -3.83
N HIS A 89 -9.56 -9.68 -3.70
CA HIS A 89 -8.82 -10.86 -3.21
C HIS A 89 -7.88 -10.54 -2.03
N GLN A 90 -8.10 -9.54 -1.28
CA GLN A 90 -7.37 -8.93 -0.16
C GLN A 90 -6.21 -9.75 0.45
N PRO A 91 -4.96 -9.55 0.04
CA PRO A 91 -3.80 -9.77 0.90
C PRO A 91 -3.60 -8.57 1.83
N SER A 92 -3.27 -8.81 3.10
CA SER A 92 -3.19 -7.80 4.18
C SER A 92 -2.37 -6.52 3.87
N ALA A 93 -1.30 -6.63 3.09
CA ALA A 93 -0.48 -5.46 2.70
C ALA A 93 -1.19 -4.54 1.69
N VAL A 94 -2.07 -5.10 0.87
CA VAL A 94 -2.87 -4.37 -0.14
C VAL A 94 -4.07 -3.69 0.52
N GLU A 95 -4.63 -4.29 1.57
CA GLU A 95 -5.74 -3.75 2.35
C GLU A 95 -5.41 -2.38 2.96
N LEU A 96 -4.21 -2.21 3.52
CA LEU A 96 -3.76 -0.93 4.07
C LEU A 96 -3.68 0.17 2.99
N MET A 97 -3.25 -0.16 1.79
CA MET A 97 -3.21 0.78 0.66
C MET A 97 -4.63 1.18 0.22
N PHE A 98 -5.57 0.22 0.16
CA PHE A 98 -6.96 0.51 -0.24
C PHE A 98 -7.77 1.22 0.83
N SER A 99 -7.40 1.12 2.11
CA SER A 99 -8.05 1.87 3.17
C SER A 99 -7.83 3.38 3.04
N SER A 100 -6.67 3.80 2.53
CA SER A 100 -6.33 5.20 2.30
C SER A 100 -6.63 5.69 0.88
N HIS A 101 -6.62 4.79 -0.12
CA HIS A 101 -6.82 5.08 -1.54
C HIS A 101 -7.83 4.09 -2.16
N PRO A 102 -9.12 4.19 -1.82
CA PRO A 102 -10.11 3.21 -2.25
C PRO A 102 -10.22 3.15 -3.77
N MET A 103 -10.08 1.93 -4.31
CA MET A 103 -10.31 1.67 -5.71
C MET A 103 -11.81 1.43 -5.96
N SER A 104 -12.39 2.16 -6.91
CA SER A 104 -13.78 2.01 -7.29
C SER A 104 -13.94 1.71 -8.78
N ASP A 105 -15.02 1.04 -9.14
CA ASP A 105 -15.36 0.83 -10.55
C ASP A 105 -15.54 2.17 -11.29
N GLU A 106 -15.99 3.22 -10.59
CA GLU A 106 -16.07 4.58 -11.13
C GLU A 106 -14.71 5.14 -11.55
N ARG A 107 -13.65 4.96 -10.73
CA ARG A 107 -12.30 5.43 -11.06
C ARG A 107 -11.78 4.73 -12.32
N PHE A 108 -11.97 3.40 -12.39
CA PHE A 108 -11.61 2.63 -13.58
C PHE A 108 -12.34 3.10 -14.83
N ALA A 109 -13.68 3.23 -14.76
CA ALA A 109 -14.50 3.70 -15.88
C ALA A 109 -14.11 5.12 -16.33
N THR A 110 -13.85 6.01 -15.36
CA THR A 110 -13.40 7.39 -15.61
C THR A 110 -12.04 7.42 -16.31
N ALA A 111 -11.08 6.59 -15.86
CA ALA A 111 -9.77 6.47 -16.50
C ALA A 111 -9.90 5.93 -17.94
N GLN A 112 -10.74 4.93 -18.14
CA GLN A 112 -10.99 4.34 -19.46
C GLN A 112 -11.61 5.36 -20.43
N ASN A 113 -12.64 6.10 -19.99
CA ASN A 113 -13.28 7.13 -20.78
C ASN A 113 -12.31 8.27 -21.14
N ARG A 114 -11.55 8.75 -20.16
CA ARG A 114 -10.56 9.83 -20.37
C ARG A 114 -9.45 9.41 -21.33
N ALA A 115 -8.94 8.18 -21.21
CA ALA A 115 -7.94 7.66 -22.15
C ALA A 115 -8.44 7.67 -23.60
N LYS A 116 -9.72 7.33 -23.82
CA LYS A 116 -10.33 7.30 -25.16
C LYS A 116 -10.71 8.70 -25.66
N SER A 117 -11.41 9.49 -24.85
CA SER A 117 -11.99 10.77 -25.28
C SER A 117 -10.96 11.90 -25.31
N SER A 118 -10.15 12.05 -24.25
CA SER A 118 -9.21 13.17 -24.12
C SER A 118 -7.84 12.88 -24.72
N TYR A 119 -7.46 11.59 -24.78
CA TYR A 119 -6.12 11.17 -25.17
C TYR A 119 -6.11 10.07 -26.24
N GLY A 120 -7.18 9.96 -27.02
CA GLY A 120 -7.33 8.93 -28.06
C GLY A 120 -6.17 8.87 -29.05
N GLY A 121 -5.64 10.04 -29.45
CA GLY A 121 -4.47 10.12 -30.33
C GLY A 121 -3.15 9.59 -29.73
N HIS A 122 -3.11 9.28 -28.44
CA HIS A 122 -1.94 8.74 -27.73
C HIS A 122 -2.04 7.23 -27.46
N LEU A 123 -3.14 6.58 -27.83
CA LEU A 123 -3.36 5.14 -27.59
C LEU A 123 -2.39 4.24 -28.35
N GLY A 124 -1.83 4.71 -29.46
CA GLY A 124 -0.81 4.03 -30.23
C GLY A 124 0.62 4.19 -29.70
N LYS A 125 0.83 5.01 -28.65
CA LYS A 125 2.16 5.20 -28.06
C LYS A 125 2.65 3.96 -27.35
N ASN A 126 3.98 3.83 -27.23
CA ASN A 126 4.60 2.70 -26.55
C ASN A 126 4.31 2.76 -25.03
N LYS A 127 4.13 1.60 -24.40
CA LYS A 127 3.99 1.46 -22.94
C LYS A 127 5.34 1.31 -22.23
N TYR A 128 6.42 1.18 -22.96
CA TYR A 128 7.79 0.99 -22.46
C TYR A 128 7.92 -0.13 -21.40
N ARG A 129 7.08 -1.16 -21.51
CA ARG A 129 7.04 -2.28 -20.56
C ARG A 129 8.39 -2.99 -20.47
N ASP A 130 9.02 -3.25 -21.58
CA ASP A 130 10.28 -4.01 -21.62
C ASP A 130 11.39 -3.22 -20.92
N ARG A 131 11.52 -1.92 -21.22
CA ARG A 131 12.44 -1.03 -20.52
C ARG A 131 12.22 -1.05 -18.99
N TYR A 132 10.95 -1.01 -18.54
CA TYR A 132 10.63 -1.12 -17.12
C TYR A 132 11.06 -2.48 -16.55
N MET A 133 10.72 -3.58 -17.24
CA MET A 133 11.03 -4.94 -16.81
C MET A 133 12.55 -5.20 -16.73
N ASP A 134 13.33 -4.61 -17.63
CA ASP A 134 14.79 -4.68 -17.62
C ASP A 134 15.37 -3.93 -16.41
N ASN A 135 14.86 -2.72 -16.14
CA ASN A 135 15.31 -1.92 -15.00
C ASN A 135 14.98 -2.55 -13.64
N ILE A 136 13.90 -3.34 -13.52
CA ILE A 136 13.55 -4.07 -12.31
C ILE A 136 14.03 -5.52 -12.29
N ALA A 137 14.84 -5.95 -13.25
CA ALA A 137 15.27 -7.34 -13.37
C ALA A 137 16.00 -7.83 -12.10
N SER A 138 16.83 -6.98 -11.47
CA SER A 138 17.50 -7.29 -10.21
C SER A 138 16.51 -7.53 -9.06
N LEU A 139 15.49 -6.69 -8.94
CA LEU A 139 14.42 -6.86 -7.93
C LEU A 139 13.61 -8.14 -8.16
N ARG A 140 13.35 -8.47 -9.43
CA ARG A 140 12.62 -9.70 -9.77
C ARG A 140 13.40 -10.96 -9.40
N ARG A 141 14.75 -10.92 -9.50
CA ARG A 141 15.61 -12.04 -9.10
C ARG A 141 15.55 -12.35 -7.61
N ILE A 142 15.32 -11.34 -6.76
CA ILE A 142 15.23 -11.55 -5.31
C ILE A 142 13.81 -11.94 -4.84
N LYS A 143 12.80 -11.91 -5.72
CA LYS A 143 11.42 -12.28 -5.35
C LYS A 143 11.30 -13.67 -4.71
N PRO A 144 11.92 -14.74 -5.23
CA PRO A 144 11.86 -16.06 -4.58
C PRO A 144 12.57 -16.09 -3.22
N VAL A 145 13.61 -15.28 -3.00
CA VAL A 145 14.27 -15.12 -1.70
C VAL A 145 13.27 -14.56 -0.69
N ILE A 146 12.66 -13.40 -1.00
CA ILE A 146 11.67 -12.75 -0.15
C ILE A 146 10.47 -13.68 0.14
N ALA A 147 9.99 -14.40 -0.86
CA ALA A 147 8.88 -15.33 -0.69
C ALA A 147 9.23 -16.50 0.27
N ALA A 148 10.45 -16.99 0.24
CA ALA A 148 10.92 -18.00 1.16
C ALA A 148 11.07 -17.44 2.58
N GLU A 149 11.58 -16.24 2.74
CA GLU A 149 11.68 -15.54 4.03
C GLU A 149 10.32 -15.34 4.68
N GLN A 150 9.35 -14.81 3.94
CA GLN A 150 7.97 -14.62 4.42
C GLN A 150 7.30 -15.92 4.85
N LYS A 151 7.50 -17.01 4.07
CA LYS A 151 7.02 -18.34 4.47
C LYS A 151 7.70 -18.84 5.75
N GLY A 152 9.00 -18.62 5.87
CA GLY A 152 9.75 -18.97 7.08
C GLY A 152 9.23 -18.24 8.32
N GLU A 153 8.96 -16.94 8.21
CA GLU A 153 8.36 -16.15 9.30
C GLU A 153 6.95 -16.64 9.66
N ALA A 154 6.14 -17.00 8.66
CA ALA A 154 4.82 -17.57 8.90
C ALA A 154 4.88 -18.93 9.63
N PHE A 155 5.89 -19.76 9.37
CA PHE A 155 6.14 -20.98 10.13
C PHE A 155 6.66 -20.68 11.54
N MET A 156 7.56 -19.70 11.71
CA MET A 156 8.01 -19.26 13.02
C MET A 156 6.85 -18.79 13.91
N ALA A 157 5.92 -18.02 13.36
CA ALA A 157 4.73 -17.54 14.09
C ALA A 157 3.87 -18.70 14.60
N LYS A 158 3.87 -19.84 13.88
CA LYS A 158 3.20 -21.10 14.27
C LYS A 158 4.07 -22.01 15.14
N LYS A 159 5.27 -21.58 15.54
CA LYS A 159 6.28 -22.38 16.26
C LYS A 159 6.75 -23.62 15.51
N ASP A 160 6.55 -23.69 14.20
CA ASP A 160 7.05 -24.74 13.32
C ASP A 160 8.47 -24.39 12.87
N TYR A 161 9.41 -24.51 13.80
CA TYR A 161 10.79 -24.07 13.60
C TYR A 161 11.54 -24.89 12.55
N GLY A 162 11.18 -26.16 12.38
CA GLY A 162 11.78 -27.03 11.36
C GLY A 162 11.47 -26.56 9.93
N ASN A 163 10.21 -26.23 9.66
CA ASN A 163 9.82 -25.70 8.37
C ASN A 163 10.28 -24.25 8.18
N ALA A 164 10.32 -23.43 9.25
CA ALA A 164 10.91 -22.09 9.20
C ALA A 164 12.38 -22.14 8.74
N GLU A 165 13.18 -23.02 9.35
CA GLU A 165 14.60 -23.18 9.00
C GLU A 165 14.79 -23.62 7.54
N LYS A 166 13.98 -24.56 7.04
CA LYS A 166 14.03 -24.99 5.63
C LYS A 166 13.80 -23.83 4.68
N GLN A 167 12.85 -22.95 4.99
CA GLN A 167 12.54 -21.79 4.15
C GLN A 167 13.67 -20.74 4.19
N PHE A 168 14.21 -20.42 5.35
CA PHE A 168 15.33 -19.49 5.47
C PHE A 168 16.60 -20.03 4.79
N ARG A 169 16.89 -21.32 4.94
CA ARG A 169 17.99 -21.96 4.19
C ARG A 169 17.76 -21.92 2.67
N SER A 170 16.52 -22.08 2.22
CA SER A 170 16.17 -21.94 0.78
C SER A 170 16.43 -20.52 0.28
N ALA A 171 16.08 -19.50 1.06
CA ALA A 171 16.37 -18.10 0.76
C ALA A 171 17.88 -17.87 0.62
N LEU A 172 18.65 -18.33 1.61
CA LEU A 172 20.12 -18.20 1.64
C LEU A 172 20.82 -19.03 0.57
N LYS A 173 20.24 -20.16 0.13
CA LYS A 173 20.76 -20.89 -1.03
C LYS A 173 20.62 -20.09 -2.33
N ALA A 174 19.54 -19.33 -2.45
CA ALA A 174 19.31 -18.48 -3.63
C ALA A 174 20.14 -17.18 -3.60
N LYS A 175 20.45 -16.67 -2.39
CA LYS A 175 21.26 -15.47 -2.16
C LYS A 175 22.01 -15.61 -0.84
N GLU A 176 23.24 -16.12 -0.91
CA GLU A 176 24.04 -16.54 0.26
C GLU A 176 24.25 -15.44 1.30
N ASN A 177 24.51 -14.22 0.85
CA ASN A 177 24.77 -13.06 1.70
C ASN A 177 23.52 -12.16 1.85
N ASP A 178 22.31 -12.74 1.80
CA ASP A 178 21.11 -11.95 2.03
C ASP A 178 21.00 -11.58 3.50
N TYR A 179 21.13 -10.29 3.78
CA TYR A 179 21.12 -9.76 5.15
C TYR A 179 19.86 -10.19 5.93
N THR A 180 18.70 -10.09 5.30
CA THR A 180 17.42 -10.46 5.93
C THR A 180 17.39 -11.95 6.27
N GLY A 181 17.76 -12.81 5.33
CA GLY A 181 17.83 -14.25 5.54
C GLY A 181 18.79 -14.65 6.67
N LEU A 182 19.96 -14.00 6.74
CA LEU A 182 20.93 -14.23 7.82
C LEU A 182 20.40 -13.80 9.20
N VAL A 183 19.73 -12.63 9.27
CA VAL A 183 19.10 -12.14 10.52
C VAL A 183 17.95 -13.03 10.94
N LEU A 184 17.13 -13.53 10.01
CA LEU A 184 16.02 -14.44 10.29
C LEU A 184 16.53 -15.79 10.82
N MET A 185 17.63 -16.32 10.28
CA MET A 185 18.27 -17.51 10.82
C MET A 185 18.80 -17.28 12.24
N ALA A 186 19.44 -16.14 12.51
CA ALA A 186 19.89 -15.79 13.86
C ALA A 186 18.72 -15.72 14.85
N LYS A 187 17.63 -15.05 14.45
CA LYS A 187 16.39 -14.94 15.23
C LYS A 187 15.78 -16.31 15.53
N LEU A 188 15.74 -17.20 14.52
CA LEU A 188 15.25 -18.56 14.69
C LEU A 188 16.09 -19.34 15.71
N MET A 189 17.43 -19.26 15.65
CA MET A 189 18.32 -19.92 16.59
C MET A 189 18.13 -19.38 18.02
N LEU A 190 17.98 -18.08 18.19
CA LEU A 190 17.69 -17.49 19.51
C LEU A 190 16.35 -17.97 20.07
N THR A 191 15.32 -18.04 19.22
CA THR A 191 14.00 -18.53 19.63
C THR A 191 14.03 -20.00 20.06
N GLN A 192 15.00 -20.79 19.56
CA GLN A 192 15.24 -22.18 19.96
C GLN A 192 16.27 -22.32 21.09
N GLU A 193 16.64 -21.23 21.77
CA GLU A 193 17.63 -21.20 22.85
C GLU A 193 19.02 -21.73 22.45
N LYS A 194 19.41 -21.48 21.18
CA LYS A 194 20.71 -21.85 20.58
C LYS A 194 21.60 -20.63 20.34
N PRO A 195 22.05 -19.89 21.36
CA PRO A 195 22.76 -18.63 21.19
C PRO A 195 24.11 -18.77 20.47
N LYS A 196 24.79 -19.90 20.63
CA LYS A 196 26.07 -20.15 19.93
C LYS A 196 25.86 -20.22 18.41
N ASP A 197 24.82 -20.91 17.97
CA ASP A 197 24.47 -21.02 16.55
C ASP A 197 24.02 -19.66 15.99
N ALA A 198 23.25 -18.90 16.79
CA ALA A 198 22.81 -17.56 16.43
C ALA A 198 24.00 -16.61 16.17
N MET A 199 25.05 -16.68 17.01
CA MET A 199 26.26 -15.87 16.82
C MET A 199 26.95 -16.14 15.48
N GLY A 200 26.95 -17.39 15.00
CA GLY A 200 27.47 -17.73 13.69
C GLY A 200 26.75 -16.98 12.55
N TRP A 201 25.43 -16.90 12.62
CA TRP A 201 24.62 -16.18 11.64
C TRP A 201 24.75 -14.65 11.77
N ILE A 202 24.82 -14.13 13.00
CA ILE A 202 25.04 -12.70 13.26
C ILE A 202 26.40 -12.25 12.67
N ASN A 203 27.45 -13.04 12.87
CA ASN A 203 28.76 -12.69 12.35
C ASN A 203 28.78 -12.69 10.82
N LYS A 204 28.06 -13.60 10.16
CA LYS A 204 27.90 -13.55 8.70
C LYS A 204 27.11 -12.31 8.25
N ALA A 205 26.08 -11.90 8.96
CA ALA A 205 25.29 -10.71 8.63
C ALA A 205 26.05 -9.39 8.79
N ARG A 206 27.15 -9.37 9.54
CA ARG A 206 27.99 -8.18 9.77
C ARG A 206 29.07 -7.98 8.70
N GLN A 207 29.32 -8.95 7.86
CA GLN A 207 30.28 -8.89 6.73
C GLN A 207 29.64 -8.22 5.49
#